data_d99e7f4105f17267c2f9bb52c189ad9e
#
_entry.id   d99e7f4105f17267c2f9bb52c189ad9e
#
_cell.length_a   1.000
_cell.length_b   1.000
_cell.length_c   1.000
_cell.angle_alpha   90.00
_cell.angle_beta   90.00
_cell.angle_gamma   90.00
#
_symmetry.space_group_name_H-M   'P 1'
#
loop_
_entity.id
_entity.type
_entity.pdbx_description
1 polymer ?
#
loop_
_entity_poly.entity_id
_entity_poly.type
_entity_poly.pdbx_seq_one_letter_code
_entity_poly.pdbx_strand_id
1 'polypeptide(L)'
;MYEHDLVFIGGGHSHSLVLRMLAMKPIDNARLTLITDTLLTPYSGMLPGYIAGHYSEHETHLDLNKLCKAAQVRLIHGRVNGIDLANKTIQLDNQASIGYDKVSINTGSTPNVNVTGALEFGVGVKPVSQLTAKWQTLLAQKTKHNTPHWAVIGGGAAGIEMVLAIAYRFKQAGDSLKLSLVQSGATLLPGYHRNVQKHVAIALKQYGIELITGFRVSCVTKNVIESDTGNTLNIEKSIWCTPATAPKWPTLAGLDTDESGFIAVNEFLQSTSHKDVFACGDVATMVQSPRPKAGVFAVRAAPFLTKNLRAAFSQPVMTPVSLQTDFLSLISLGGKNAVGQRGWLSLKGEWVWRWKDQIDQKFMALFSKNLPAMPTMDHEPMHCAGCGSKIGPELLSDTLKELSVFPNEHFDTDLTQAEDAPVAAVINNTSL
;
A
#
# COMPACT_ATOMS: atom_id res chain seq x y z
N MET A 1 18.22 -25.20 12.84
CA MET A 1 16.95 -24.90 13.57
C MET A 1 16.97 -23.40 13.84
N TYR A 2 15.87 -22.67 13.60
CA TYR A 2 15.81 -21.24 13.91
C TYR A 2 15.70 -21.04 15.41
N GLU A 3 16.45 -20.09 15.95
CA GLU A 3 16.45 -19.74 17.37
C GLU A 3 15.58 -18.51 17.68
N HIS A 4 15.29 -17.72 16.65
CA HIS A 4 14.59 -16.45 16.78
C HIS A 4 13.46 -16.28 15.74
N ASP A 5 12.43 -15.58 16.15
CA ASP A 5 11.29 -15.21 15.30
C ASP A 5 11.23 -13.68 15.10
N LEU A 6 11.45 -13.23 13.86
CA LEU A 6 11.23 -11.85 13.46
C LEU A 6 9.97 -11.77 12.60
N VAL A 7 8.97 -11.07 13.09
CA VAL A 7 7.70 -10.89 12.40
C VAL A 7 7.57 -9.46 11.86
N PHE A 8 7.25 -9.35 10.58
CA PHE A 8 6.91 -8.10 9.91
C PHE A 8 5.38 -7.99 9.79
N ILE A 9 4.80 -6.90 10.28
CA ILE A 9 3.37 -6.59 10.14
C ILE A 9 3.21 -5.51 9.07
N GLY A 10 2.57 -5.87 7.96
CA GLY A 10 2.33 -4.99 6.82
C GLY A 10 3.46 -5.02 5.77
N GLY A 11 3.06 -5.15 4.51
CA GLY A 11 3.93 -5.16 3.32
C GLY A 11 4.23 -3.79 2.73
N GLY A 12 4.31 -2.73 3.57
CA GLY A 12 4.60 -1.37 3.11
C GLY A 12 6.01 -1.21 2.52
N HIS A 13 6.29 -0.07 1.90
CA HIS A 13 7.53 0.19 1.14
C HIS A 13 8.80 0.00 1.95
N SER A 14 8.80 0.36 3.25
CA SER A 14 9.97 0.14 4.11
C SER A 14 10.24 -1.34 4.29
N HIS A 15 9.21 -2.15 4.62
CA HIS A 15 9.37 -3.59 4.79
C HIS A 15 9.75 -4.27 3.49
N SER A 16 9.17 -3.88 2.36
CA SER A 16 9.56 -4.42 1.04
C SER A 16 11.06 -4.23 0.77
N LEU A 17 11.61 -3.05 1.07
CA LEU A 17 13.04 -2.79 0.96
C LEU A 17 13.87 -3.57 1.98
N VAL A 18 13.41 -3.66 3.23
CA VAL A 18 14.05 -4.46 4.28
C VAL A 18 14.14 -5.93 3.84
N LEU A 19 13.03 -6.51 3.40
CA LEU A 19 12.98 -7.90 2.92
C LEU A 19 13.93 -8.12 1.74
N ARG A 20 13.98 -7.19 0.78
CA ARG A 20 14.95 -7.24 -0.32
C ARG A 20 16.40 -7.20 0.18
N MET A 21 16.71 -6.38 1.19
CA MET A 21 18.06 -6.33 1.79
C MET A 21 18.38 -7.60 2.58
N LEU A 22 17.38 -8.20 3.21
CA LEU A 22 17.51 -9.48 3.91
C LEU A 22 17.67 -10.65 2.94
N ALA A 23 17.06 -10.58 1.75
CA ALA A 23 17.33 -11.55 0.68
C ALA A 23 18.79 -11.56 0.25
N MET A 24 19.47 -10.39 0.22
CA MET A 24 20.90 -10.30 -0.12
C MET A 24 21.82 -10.70 1.03
N LYS A 25 21.41 -10.45 2.25
CA LYS A 25 22.16 -10.79 3.47
C LYS A 25 21.16 -11.15 4.58
N PRO A 26 20.87 -12.42 4.83
CA PRO A 26 19.94 -12.88 5.86
C PRO A 26 20.36 -12.48 7.28
N ILE A 27 19.47 -12.67 8.24
CA ILE A 27 19.78 -12.67 9.67
C ILE A 27 19.97 -14.13 10.06
N ASP A 28 21.13 -14.46 10.61
CA ASP A 28 21.47 -15.82 11.01
C ASP A 28 20.51 -16.34 12.09
N ASN A 29 20.12 -17.59 12.02
CA ASN A 29 19.24 -18.27 12.98
C ASN A 29 17.86 -17.64 13.21
N ALA A 30 17.44 -16.69 12.37
CA ALA A 30 16.16 -16.02 12.50
C ALA A 30 15.16 -16.52 11.44
N ARG A 31 13.99 -16.99 11.90
CA ARG A 31 12.83 -17.22 11.04
C ARG A 31 12.15 -15.91 10.76
N LEU A 32 12.02 -15.56 9.48
CA LEU A 32 11.37 -14.34 9.04
C LEU A 32 9.94 -14.63 8.62
N THR A 33 8.98 -13.85 9.12
CA THR A 33 7.57 -13.96 8.75
C THR A 33 7.04 -12.58 8.35
N LEU A 34 6.34 -12.48 7.21
CA LEU A 34 5.57 -11.29 6.82
C LEU A 34 4.09 -11.60 6.95
N ILE A 35 3.36 -10.79 7.71
CA ILE A 35 1.90 -10.81 7.81
C ILE A 35 1.35 -9.59 7.08
N THR A 36 0.48 -9.79 6.11
CA THR A 36 -0.12 -8.70 5.33
C THR A 36 -1.51 -9.08 4.85
N ASP A 37 -2.41 -8.09 4.78
CA ASP A 37 -3.75 -8.23 4.20
C ASP A 37 -3.78 -7.99 2.69
N THR A 38 -2.62 -7.73 2.07
CA THR A 38 -2.49 -7.43 0.65
C THR A 38 -1.25 -8.10 0.09
N LEU A 39 -1.41 -8.94 -0.93
CA LEU A 39 -0.31 -9.64 -1.60
C LEU A 39 0.35 -8.79 -2.70
N LEU A 40 -0.42 -7.88 -3.30
CA LEU A 40 0.04 -6.91 -4.28
C LEU A 40 0.01 -5.52 -3.66
N THR A 41 1.17 -5.00 -3.27
CA THR A 41 1.28 -3.68 -2.63
C THR A 41 1.44 -2.59 -3.68
N PRO A 42 0.48 -1.66 -3.83
CA PRO A 42 0.59 -0.57 -4.78
C PRO A 42 1.66 0.46 -4.36
N TYR A 43 2.45 0.91 -5.31
CA TYR A 43 3.40 1.98 -5.10
C TYR A 43 2.72 3.35 -5.21
N SER A 44 2.59 4.04 -4.09
CA SER A 44 1.87 5.31 -3.99
C SER A 44 2.42 6.41 -4.91
N GLY A 45 3.71 6.40 -5.22
CA GLY A 45 4.33 7.36 -6.15
C GLY A 45 3.80 7.26 -7.58
N MET A 46 3.42 6.07 -8.03
CA MET A 46 2.86 5.83 -9.37
C MET A 46 1.33 5.86 -9.41
N LEU A 47 0.66 5.94 -8.26
CA LEU A 47 -0.81 5.92 -8.19
C LEU A 47 -1.48 7.00 -9.06
N PRO A 48 -1.06 8.28 -9.06
CA PRO A 48 -1.65 9.28 -9.94
C PRO A 48 -1.50 8.92 -11.42
N GLY A 49 -0.37 8.34 -11.80
CA GLY A 49 -0.13 7.85 -13.16
C GLY A 49 -1.00 6.65 -13.54
N TYR A 50 -1.27 5.73 -12.62
CA TYR A 50 -2.23 4.64 -12.80
C TYR A 50 -3.65 5.18 -13.02
N ILE A 51 -4.10 6.10 -12.18
CA ILE A 51 -5.41 6.75 -12.31
C ILE A 51 -5.53 7.47 -13.67
N ALA A 52 -4.48 8.19 -14.08
CA ALA A 52 -4.42 8.87 -15.37
C ALA A 52 -4.37 7.91 -16.57
N GLY A 53 -4.03 6.64 -16.35
CA GLY A 53 -3.87 5.63 -17.40
C GLY A 53 -2.50 5.63 -18.06
N HIS A 54 -1.48 6.18 -17.42
CA HIS A 54 -0.10 6.13 -17.89
C HIS A 54 0.58 4.79 -17.61
N TYR A 55 0.10 4.08 -16.58
CA TYR A 55 0.62 2.78 -16.13
C TYR A 55 -0.51 1.77 -16.01
N SER A 56 -0.18 0.51 -16.25
CA SER A 56 -1.02 -0.63 -15.90
C SER A 56 -0.95 -0.95 -14.40
N GLU A 57 -1.87 -1.77 -13.92
CA GLU A 57 -1.85 -2.24 -12.53
C GLU A 57 -0.56 -3.00 -12.20
N HIS A 58 -0.13 -3.89 -13.09
CA HIS A 58 1.08 -4.67 -12.91
C HIS A 58 2.36 -3.82 -12.78
N GLU A 59 2.45 -2.67 -13.47
CA GLU A 59 3.60 -1.76 -13.39
C GLU A 59 3.67 -1.02 -12.06
N THR A 60 2.53 -0.89 -11.37
CA THR A 60 2.39 -0.07 -10.15
C THR A 60 2.35 -0.87 -8.85
N HIS A 61 2.32 -2.21 -8.93
CA HIS A 61 2.19 -3.07 -7.76
C HIS A 61 3.42 -3.95 -7.54
N LEU A 62 3.88 -4.02 -6.28
CA LEU A 62 4.89 -4.95 -5.84
C LEU A 62 4.25 -6.29 -5.50
N ASP A 63 4.80 -7.36 -6.03
CA ASP A 63 4.40 -8.72 -5.69
C ASP A 63 5.16 -9.21 -4.46
N LEU A 64 4.47 -9.22 -3.31
CA LEU A 64 5.06 -9.66 -2.05
C LEU A 64 5.32 -11.17 -2.01
N ASN A 65 4.60 -11.99 -2.78
CA ASN A 65 4.89 -13.41 -2.91
C ASN A 65 6.28 -13.63 -3.51
N LYS A 66 6.58 -12.96 -4.63
CA LYS A 66 7.89 -13.04 -5.27
C LYS A 66 8.99 -12.55 -4.35
N LEU A 67 8.74 -11.43 -3.65
CA LEU A 67 9.71 -10.87 -2.72
C LEU A 67 9.98 -11.81 -1.54
N CYS A 68 8.94 -12.36 -0.93
CA CYS A 68 9.06 -13.28 0.20
C CYS A 68 9.77 -14.57 -0.21
N LYS A 69 9.48 -15.12 -1.40
CA LYS A 69 10.20 -16.27 -1.95
C LYS A 69 11.71 -15.98 -2.11
N ALA A 70 12.05 -14.83 -2.70
CA ALA A 70 13.44 -14.41 -2.88
C ALA A 70 14.17 -14.18 -1.55
N ALA A 71 13.46 -13.73 -0.53
CA ALA A 71 14.01 -13.45 0.81
C ALA A 71 13.90 -14.64 1.79
N GLN A 72 13.36 -15.79 1.35
CA GLN A 72 13.08 -16.97 2.19
C GLN A 72 12.22 -16.61 3.43
N VAL A 73 11.23 -15.76 3.24
CA VAL A 73 10.33 -15.27 4.28
C VAL A 73 9.00 -16.01 4.21
N ARG A 74 8.53 -16.52 5.33
CA ARG A 74 7.18 -17.07 5.47
C ARG A 74 6.16 -15.95 5.25
N LEU A 75 5.28 -16.10 4.27
CA LEU A 75 4.20 -15.15 4.00
C LEU A 75 2.90 -15.67 4.60
N ILE A 76 2.24 -14.83 5.39
CA ILE A 76 0.92 -15.08 5.94
C ILE A 76 -0.02 -14.01 5.42
N HIS A 77 -1.02 -14.43 4.64
CA HIS A 77 -2.09 -13.55 4.19
C HIS A 77 -3.12 -13.45 5.29
N GLY A 78 -3.21 -12.30 5.95
CA GLY A 78 -4.12 -12.05 7.06
C GLY A 78 -4.03 -10.62 7.56
N ARG A 79 -5.07 -10.19 8.25
CA ARG A 79 -5.15 -8.87 8.86
C ARG A 79 -4.84 -8.96 10.33
N VAL A 80 -3.90 -8.15 10.78
CA VAL A 80 -3.58 -8.00 12.20
C VAL A 80 -4.58 -7.02 12.82
N ASN A 81 -5.20 -7.45 13.91
CA ASN A 81 -6.15 -6.65 14.70
C ASN A 81 -5.64 -6.28 16.09
N GLY A 82 -4.57 -6.94 16.56
CA GLY A 82 -3.96 -6.65 17.84
C GLY A 82 -2.59 -7.32 18.04
N ILE A 83 -1.93 -6.93 19.11
CA ILE A 83 -0.69 -7.53 19.58
C ILE A 83 -0.75 -7.61 21.10
N ASP A 84 -0.45 -8.78 21.64
CA ASP A 84 -0.23 -8.98 23.08
C ASP A 84 1.26 -8.81 23.34
N LEU A 85 1.62 -7.69 23.96
CA LEU A 85 3.00 -7.31 24.21
C LEU A 85 3.62 -8.11 25.34
N ALA A 86 2.80 -8.56 26.32
CA ALA A 86 3.25 -9.34 27.46
C ALA A 86 3.59 -10.79 27.06
N ASN A 87 2.71 -11.41 26.27
CA ASN A 87 2.88 -12.78 25.79
C ASN A 87 3.61 -12.86 24.44
N LYS A 88 3.98 -11.74 23.84
CA LYS A 88 4.64 -11.62 22.54
C LYS A 88 3.91 -12.39 21.45
N THR A 89 2.60 -12.15 21.31
CA THR A 89 1.77 -12.77 20.29
C THR A 89 1.01 -11.74 19.46
N ILE A 90 0.86 -12.03 18.17
CA ILE A 90 0.14 -11.20 17.20
C ILE A 90 -1.20 -11.85 16.92
N GLN A 91 -2.27 -11.09 17.04
CA GLN A 91 -3.64 -11.52 16.82
C GLN A 91 -4.07 -11.20 15.39
N LEU A 92 -4.62 -12.20 14.70
CA LEU A 92 -5.11 -12.08 13.34
C LEU A 92 -6.62 -12.33 13.29
N ASP A 93 -7.28 -11.73 12.31
CA ASP A 93 -8.68 -12.01 12.02
C ASP A 93 -8.83 -13.48 11.59
N ASN A 94 -9.66 -14.23 12.31
CA ASN A 94 -10.03 -15.62 11.99
C ASN A 94 -8.87 -16.62 11.84
N GLN A 95 -7.72 -16.36 12.44
CA GLN A 95 -6.54 -17.25 12.41
C GLN A 95 -5.93 -17.40 13.80
N ALA A 96 -5.08 -18.42 13.96
CA ALA A 96 -4.30 -18.60 15.18
C ALA A 96 -3.31 -17.45 15.40
N SER A 97 -3.08 -17.10 16.66
CA SER A 97 -2.08 -16.09 17.02
C SER A 97 -0.66 -16.56 16.71
N ILE A 98 0.21 -15.62 16.40
CA ILE A 98 1.60 -15.88 15.99
C ILE A 98 2.55 -15.27 17.03
N GLY A 99 3.44 -16.10 17.57
CA GLY A 99 4.49 -15.67 18.48
C GLY A 99 5.62 -14.93 17.75
N TYR A 100 6.35 -14.08 18.49
CA TYR A 100 7.53 -13.37 17.99
C TYR A 100 8.56 -13.13 19.10
N ASP A 101 9.84 -13.03 18.73
CA ASP A 101 10.88 -12.46 19.58
C ASP A 101 11.03 -10.96 19.33
N LYS A 102 11.00 -10.57 18.06
CA LYS A 102 10.98 -9.18 17.61
C LYS A 102 9.89 -8.99 16.56
N VAL A 103 9.27 -7.82 16.57
CA VAL A 103 8.26 -7.44 15.59
C VAL A 103 8.57 -6.08 14.98
N SER A 104 8.33 -5.94 13.68
CA SER A 104 8.43 -4.67 12.96
C SER A 104 7.11 -4.32 12.31
N ILE A 105 6.62 -3.09 12.50
CA ILE A 105 5.29 -2.65 12.08
C ILE A 105 5.41 -1.63 10.96
N ASN A 106 4.79 -1.89 9.79
CA ASN A 106 4.72 -0.99 8.64
C ASN A 106 3.36 -1.09 7.93
N THR A 107 2.30 -0.91 8.69
CA THR A 107 0.91 -0.98 8.20
C THR A 107 0.43 0.30 7.53
N GLY A 108 1.28 1.33 7.49
CA GLY A 108 0.92 2.62 6.93
C GLY A 108 -0.04 3.40 7.83
N SER A 109 -0.80 4.28 7.20
CA SER A 109 -1.80 5.14 7.85
C SER A 109 -3.17 4.93 7.23
N THR A 110 -4.21 5.28 7.97
CA THR A 110 -5.61 5.22 7.53
C THR A 110 -6.08 6.61 7.06
N PRO A 111 -7.11 6.70 6.20
CA PRO A 111 -7.71 8.01 5.90
C PRO A 111 -8.39 8.58 7.14
N ASN A 112 -8.38 9.89 7.26
CA ASN A 112 -9.22 10.53 8.27
C ASN A 112 -10.69 10.45 7.82
N VAL A 113 -11.42 9.54 8.42
CA VAL A 113 -12.85 9.29 8.15
C VAL A 113 -13.75 9.68 9.33
N ASN A 114 -13.24 10.54 10.24
CA ASN A 114 -14.02 11.08 11.35
C ASN A 114 -15.10 12.09 10.90
N VAL A 115 -15.44 12.08 9.62
CA VAL A 115 -16.51 12.85 9.03
C VAL A 115 -17.73 11.95 8.87
N THR A 116 -18.87 12.41 9.33
CA THR A 116 -20.14 11.67 9.25
C THR A 116 -20.43 11.23 7.82
N GLY A 117 -20.68 9.95 7.59
CA GLY A 117 -20.97 9.35 6.28
C GLY A 117 -19.76 9.15 5.35
N ALA A 118 -18.54 9.61 5.70
CA ALA A 118 -17.37 9.49 4.83
C ALA A 118 -16.96 8.03 4.56
N LEU A 119 -17.14 7.12 5.51
CA LEU A 119 -16.88 5.69 5.34
C LEU A 119 -17.86 5.02 4.38
N GLU A 120 -19.12 5.44 4.42
CA GLU A 120 -20.21 4.83 3.65
C GLU A 120 -20.26 5.38 2.22
N PHE A 121 -20.14 6.70 2.05
CA PHE A 121 -20.35 7.40 0.77
C PHE A 121 -19.07 7.91 0.12
N GLY A 122 -17.93 7.83 0.83
CA GLY A 122 -16.65 8.33 0.34
C GLY A 122 -15.71 7.21 -0.14
N VAL A 123 -14.80 7.58 -1.05
CA VAL A 123 -13.71 6.71 -1.49
C VAL A 123 -12.40 7.25 -0.95
N GLY A 124 -11.82 6.60 0.06
CA GLY A 124 -10.50 6.98 0.58
C GLY A 124 -9.37 6.62 -0.39
N VAL A 125 -8.39 7.50 -0.52
CA VAL A 125 -7.16 7.23 -1.30
C VAL A 125 -6.21 6.31 -0.52
N LYS A 126 -6.35 6.25 0.78
CA LYS A 126 -5.66 5.30 1.66
C LYS A 126 -6.67 4.35 2.31
N PRO A 127 -6.32 3.08 2.57
CA PRO A 127 -5.12 2.42 2.04
C PRO A 127 -5.17 2.31 0.51
N VAL A 128 -4.01 2.45 -0.14
CA VAL A 128 -3.91 2.55 -1.61
C VAL A 128 -4.42 1.28 -2.29
N SER A 129 -4.27 0.11 -1.67
CA SER A 129 -4.78 -1.18 -2.16
C SER A 129 -6.31 -1.18 -2.35
N GLN A 130 -7.05 -0.55 -1.45
CA GLN A 130 -8.51 -0.43 -1.59
C GLN A 130 -8.91 0.57 -2.68
N LEU A 131 -8.13 1.61 -2.90
CA LEU A 131 -8.42 2.57 -3.96
C LEU A 131 -8.31 1.91 -5.34
N THR A 132 -7.27 1.13 -5.62
CA THR A 132 -7.08 0.49 -6.93
C THR A 132 -8.26 -0.42 -7.28
N ALA A 133 -8.74 -1.23 -6.34
CA ALA A 133 -9.93 -2.06 -6.53
C ALA A 133 -11.19 -1.21 -6.77
N LYS A 134 -11.42 -0.16 -5.96
CA LYS A 134 -12.57 0.74 -6.11
C LYS A 134 -12.50 1.58 -7.39
N TRP A 135 -11.30 1.91 -7.88
CA TRP A 135 -11.12 2.69 -9.08
C TRP A 135 -11.69 2.02 -10.33
N GLN A 136 -11.45 0.72 -10.50
CA GLN A 136 -12.03 -0.04 -11.61
C GLN A 136 -13.56 -0.03 -11.55
N THR A 137 -14.13 -0.21 -10.37
CA THR A 137 -15.58 -0.12 -10.16
C THR A 137 -16.14 1.27 -10.51
N LEU A 138 -15.44 2.35 -10.10
CA LEU A 138 -15.83 3.71 -10.44
C LEU A 138 -15.81 3.96 -11.95
N LEU A 139 -14.80 3.44 -12.65
CA LEU A 139 -14.73 3.54 -14.12
C LEU A 139 -15.85 2.75 -14.82
N ALA A 140 -16.21 1.58 -14.29
CA ALA A 140 -17.28 0.76 -14.87
C ALA A 140 -18.69 1.35 -14.67
N GLN A 141 -18.89 2.16 -13.62
CA GLN A 141 -20.17 2.81 -13.31
C GLN A 141 -20.42 4.09 -14.13
N LYS A 142 -19.65 4.38 -15.16
CA LYS A 142 -19.84 5.56 -16.01
C LYS A 142 -21.22 5.53 -16.65
N THR A 143 -22.01 6.57 -16.47
CA THR A 143 -23.28 6.79 -17.17
C THR A 143 -23.04 7.58 -18.45
N LYS A 144 -23.44 7.05 -19.61
CA LYS A 144 -23.26 7.70 -20.91
C LYS A 144 -24.12 8.94 -21.12
N HIS A 145 -25.07 9.22 -20.25
CA HIS A 145 -26.15 10.20 -20.50
C HIS A 145 -26.17 11.43 -19.59
N ASN A 146 -25.40 11.45 -18.50
CA ASN A 146 -25.29 12.61 -17.62
C ASN A 146 -23.83 12.94 -17.34
N THR A 147 -23.52 14.21 -17.20
CA THR A 147 -22.21 14.68 -16.73
C THR A 147 -22.15 14.55 -15.19
N PRO A 148 -21.57 13.47 -14.64
CA PRO A 148 -21.50 13.29 -13.21
C PRO A 148 -20.62 14.38 -12.56
N HIS A 149 -20.90 14.71 -11.32
CA HIS A 149 -20.10 15.64 -10.53
C HIS A 149 -19.35 14.90 -9.42
N TRP A 150 -18.03 14.88 -9.49
CA TRP A 150 -17.18 14.28 -8.47
C TRP A 150 -16.39 15.35 -7.71
N ALA A 151 -16.21 15.14 -6.43
CA ALA A 151 -15.39 16.01 -5.59
C ALA A 151 -14.16 15.27 -5.05
N VAL A 152 -12.99 15.89 -5.15
CA VAL A 152 -11.78 15.44 -4.46
C VAL A 152 -11.59 16.31 -3.22
N ILE A 153 -11.55 15.68 -2.05
CA ILE A 153 -11.48 16.36 -0.75
C ILE A 153 -10.03 16.35 -0.26
N GLY A 154 -9.42 17.53 -0.18
CA GLY A 154 -8.05 17.75 0.27
C GLY A 154 -7.16 18.41 -0.78
N GLY A 155 -6.71 19.63 -0.53
CA GLY A 155 -5.88 20.47 -1.43
C GLY A 155 -4.36 20.27 -1.24
N GLY A 156 -3.93 19.17 -0.63
CA GLY A 156 -2.52 18.77 -0.57
C GLY A 156 -2.04 18.13 -1.87
N ALA A 157 -0.74 17.74 -1.93
CA ALA A 157 -0.14 17.15 -3.13
C ALA A 157 -0.92 15.95 -3.67
N ALA A 158 -1.33 15.03 -2.80
CA ALA A 158 -2.09 13.85 -3.21
C ALA A 158 -3.45 14.18 -3.83
N GLY A 159 -4.20 15.16 -3.27
CA GLY A 159 -5.49 15.56 -3.82
C GLY A 159 -5.36 16.28 -5.16
N ILE A 160 -4.33 17.09 -5.33
CA ILE A 160 -4.02 17.78 -6.58
C ILE A 160 -3.65 16.76 -7.66
N GLU A 161 -2.75 15.83 -7.37
CA GLU A 161 -2.39 14.77 -8.31
C GLU A 161 -3.61 13.92 -8.68
N MET A 162 -4.44 13.58 -7.70
CA MET A 162 -5.63 12.76 -7.90
C MET A 162 -6.66 13.45 -8.80
N VAL A 163 -7.03 14.71 -8.50
CA VAL A 163 -8.06 15.41 -9.30
C VAL A 163 -7.59 15.66 -10.72
N LEU A 164 -6.31 16.00 -10.91
CA LEU A 164 -5.72 16.21 -12.24
C LEU A 164 -5.57 14.89 -13.04
N ALA A 165 -5.24 13.80 -12.36
CA ALA A 165 -5.17 12.47 -12.97
C ALA A 165 -6.56 11.99 -13.45
N ILE A 166 -7.59 12.17 -12.63
CA ILE A 166 -8.99 11.87 -12.98
C ILE A 166 -9.42 12.72 -14.18
N ALA A 167 -9.19 14.03 -14.14
CA ALA A 167 -9.54 14.94 -15.22
C ALA A 167 -8.88 14.54 -16.56
N TYR A 168 -7.59 14.19 -16.48
CA TYR A 168 -6.86 13.72 -17.67
C TYR A 168 -7.45 12.41 -18.20
N ARG A 169 -7.72 11.42 -17.33
CA ARG A 169 -8.28 10.13 -17.71
C ARG A 169 -9.60 10.25 -18.46
N PHE A 170 -10.54 11.05 -17.93
CA PHE A 170 -11.85 11.25 -18.54
C PHE A 170 -11.74 12.03 -19.86
N LYS A 171 -10.88 13.07 -19.90
CA LYS A 171 -10.61 13.81 -21.13
C LYS A 171 -10.05 12.91 -22.25
N GLN A 172 -9.12 11.99 -21.92
CA GLN A 172 -8.56 11.05 -22.89
C GLN A 172 -9.60 10.03 -23.40
N ALA A 173 -10.56 9.67 -22.54
CA ALA A 173 -11.66 8.78 -22.91
C ALA A 173 -12.79 9.48 -23.69
N GLY A 174 -12.76 10.82 -23.83
CA GLY A 174 -13.84 11.60 -24.41
C GLY A 174 -15.09 11.68 -23.53
N ASP A 175 -14.96 11.34 -22.25
CA ASP A 175 -16.06 11.36 -21.28
C ASP A 175 -16.20 12.71 -20.61
N SER A 176 -17.45 13.15 -20.36
CA SER A 176 -17.73 14.37 -19.59
C SER A 176 -17.78 14.08 -18.11
N LEU A 177 -17.07 14.88 -17.33
CA LEU A 177 -17.04 14.82 -15.86
C LEU A 177 -16.87 16.24 -15.30
N LYS A 178 -17.77 16.65 -14.40
CA LYS A 178 -17.56 17.84 -13.60
C LYS A 178 -16.69 17.47 -12.37
N LEU A 179 -15.63 18.22 -12.13
CA LEU A 179 -14.72 17.98 -11.01
C LEU A 179 -14.59 19.20 -10.14
N SER A 180 -14.67 19.02 -8.82
CA SER A 180 -14.32 20.02 -7.82
C SER A 180 -13.18 19.52 -6.93
N LEU A 181 -12.22 20.39 -6.65
CA LEU A 181 -11.22 20.20 -5.61
C LEU A 181 -11.64 21.00 -4.39
N VAL A 182 -11.98 20.32 -3.32
CA VAL A 182 -12.53 20.91 -2.09
C VAL A 182 -11.48 20.87 -0.99
N GLN A 183 -11.23 22.03 -0.36
CA GLN A 183 -10.30 22.09 0.76
C GLN A 183 -10.75 23.04 1.86
N SER A 184 -10.36 22.73 3.10
CA SER A 184 -10.69 23.51 4.28
C SER A 184 -9.88 24.80 4.41
N GLY A 185 -8.66 24.85 3.89
CA GLY A 185 -7.80 26.04 3.95
C GLY A 185 -8.05 27.02 2.81
N ALA A 186 -7.49 28.21 2.91
CA ALA A 186 -7.61 29.25 1.89
C ALA A 186 -6.66 29.05 0.71
N THR A 187 -5.54 28.33 0.90
CA THR A 187 -4.48 28.21 -0.12
C THR A 187 -4.17 26.75 -0.43
N LEU A 188 -3.95 26.46 -1.71
CA LEU A 188 -3.46 25.16 -2.16
C LEU A 188 -2.00 24.95 -1.74
N LEU A 189 -1.62 23.69 -1.46
CA LEU A 189 -0.25 23.30 -1.17
C LEU A 189 0.41 24.22 -0.12
N PRO A 190 -0.13 24.30 1.11
CA PRO A 190 0.54 25.07 2.13
C PRO A 190 1.97 24.56 2.35
N GLY A 191 2.94 25.49 2.41
CA GLY A 191 4.36 25.17 2.53
C GLY A 191 5.12 24.93 1.21
N TYR A 192 4.43 24.94 0.07
CA TYR A 192 5.09 24.88 -1.23
C TYR A 192 5.41 26.28 -1.78
N HIS A 193 6.45 26.36 -2.62
CA HIS A 193 6.85 27.60 -3.27
C HIS A 193 5.72 28.18 -4.12
N ARG A 194 5.55 29.52 -4.14
CA ARG A 194 4.47 30.21 -4.87
C ARG A 194 4.40 29.83 -6.35
N ASN A 195 5.53 29.60 -7.01
CA ASN A 195 5.56 29.17 -8.41
C ASN A 195 4.88 27.81 -8.61
N VAL A 196 5.09 26.85 -7.67
CA VAL A 196 4.44 25.54 -7.71
C VAL A 196 2.93 25.70 -7.56
N GLN A 197 2.49 26.49 -6.57
CA GLN A 197 1.06 26.81 -6.36
C GLN A 197 0.43 27.45 -7.60
N LYS A 198 1.12 28.43 -8.23
CA LYS A 198 0.68 29.09 -9.46
C LYS A 198 0.52 28.10 -10.62
N HIS A 199 1.50 27.20 -10.82
CA HIS A 199 1.43 26.21 -11.89
C HIS A 199 0.31 25.19 -11.69
N VAL A 200 0.07 24.78 -10.45
CA VAL A 200 -1.06 23.91 -10.09
C VAL A 200 -2.39 24.63 -10.36
N ALA A 201 -2.54 25.90 -9.96
CA ALA A 201 -3.76 26.66 -10.22
C ALA A 201 -4.04 26.81 -11.74
N ILE A 202 -3.00 27.03 -12.54
CA ILE A 202 -3.12 27.06 -14.01
C ILE A 202 -3.59 25.68 -14.53
N ALA A 203 -3.02 24.58 -14.04
CA ALA A 203 -3.41 23.23 -14.47
C ALA A 203 -4.88 22.93 -14.10
N LEU A 204 -5.31 23.24 -12.89
CA LEU A 204 -6.71 23.08 -12.47
C LEU A 204 -7.66 23.83 -13.42
N LYS A 205 -7.33 25.08 -13.74
CA LYS A 205 -8.11 25.89 -14.68
C LYS A 205 -8.14 25.30 -16.09
N GLN A 206 -7.01 24.79 -16.59
CA GLN A 206 -6.92 24.16 -17.93
C GLN A 206 -7.75 22.89 -18.07
N TYR A 207 -7.96 22.16 -16.95
CA TYR A 207 -8.85 21.00 -16.91
C TYR A 207 -10.29 21.34 -16.52
N GLY A 208 -10.65 22.63 -16.30
CA GLY A 208 -11.98 23.04 -15.89
C GLY A 208 -12.38 22.57 -14.50
N ILE A 209 -11.39 22.32 -13.63
CA ILE A 209 -11.63 21.86 -12.26
C ILE A 209 -12.02 23.06 -11.41
N GLU A 210 -13.17 22.98 -10.74
CA GLU A 210 -13.64 23.97 -9.80
C GLU A 210 -12.85 23.86 -8.49
N LEU A 211 -12.24 24.96 -8.03
CA LEU A 211 -11.55 25.02 -6.76
C LEU A 211 -12.45 25.66 -5.70
N ILE A 212 -12.77 24.91 -4.66
CA ILE A 212 -13.56 25.35 -3.52
C ILE A 212 -12.67 25.39 -2.27
N THR A 213 -12.41 26.58 -1.76
CA THR A 213 -11.56 26.81 -0.58
C THR A 213 -12.41 27.25 0.62
N GLY A 214 -11.87 27.10 1.83
CA GLY A 214 -12.61 27.43 3.06
C GLY A 214 -13.78 26.48 3.35
N PHE A 215 -13.84 25.34 2.70
CA PHE A 215 -14.90 24.34 2.83
C PHE A 215 -14.40 23.13 3.62
N ARG A 216 -14.58 23.14 4.93
CA ARG A 216 -14.27 22.02 5.81
C ARG A 216 -15.46 21.06 5.83
N VAL A 217 -15.33 19.93 5.15
CA VAL A 217 -16.40 18.92 5.11
C VAL A 217 -16.65 18.36 6.50
N SER A 218 -17.91 18.42 6.96
CA SER A 218 -18.40 17.91 8.25
C SER A 218 -19.34 16.71 8.09
N CYS A 219 -20.05 16.63 6.96
CA CYS A 219 -20.98 15.54 6.66
C CYS A 219 -20.93 15.16 5.18
N VAL A 220 -21.13 13.87 4.91
CA VAL A 220 -21.26 13.31 3.55
C VAL A 220 -22.50 12.43 3.51
N THR A 221 -23.30 12.62 2.49
CA THR A 221 -24.40 11.74 2.14
C THR A 221 -24.17 11.16 0.76
N LYS A 222 -25.10 10.36 0.26
CA LYS A 222 -25.00 9.74 -1.08
C LYS A 222 -24.71 10.75 -2.20
N ASN A 223 -25.31 11.95 -2.11
CA ASN A 223 -25.28 12.94 -3.20
C ASN A 223 -24.86 14.35 -2.76
N VAL A 224 -24.48 14.55 -1.51
CA VAL A 224 -24.18 15.89 -0.97
C VAL A 224 -23.01 15.80 0.00
N ILE A 225 -22.10 16.78 -0.08
CA ILE A 225 -21.18 17.09 1.00
C ILE A 225 -21.58 18.41 1.63
N GLU A 226 -21.47 18.48 2.96
CA GLU A 226 -21.79 19.66 3.77
C GLU A 226 -20.57 20.11 4.55
N SER A 227 -20.38 21.43 4.62
CA SER A 227 -19.31 22.03 5.42
C SER A 227 -19.74 22.27 6.87
N ASP A 228 -18.78 22.51 7.75
CA ASP A 228 -19.00 22.93 9.14
C ASP A 228 -19.72 24.29 9.27
N THR A 229 -19.80 25.07 8.18
CA THR A 229 -20.53 26.34 8.09
C THR A 229 -21.90 26.19 7.45
N GLY A 230 -22.37 24.96 7.14
CA GLY A 230 -23.67 24.69 6.54
C GLY A 230 -23.74 24.87 5.02
N ASN A 231 -22.64 25.19 4.35
CA ASN A 231 -22.63 25.22 2.88
C ASN A 231 -22.71 23.79 2.33
N THR A 232 -23.42 23.58 1.23
CA THR A 232 -23.62 22.29 0.60
C THR A 232 -23.09 22.27 -0.83
N LEU A 233 -22.62 21.11 -1.27
CA LEU A 233 -22.22 20.84 -2.64
C LEU A 233 -22.82 19.51 -3.10
N ASN A 234 -23.63 19.54 -4.17
CA ASN A 234 -24.18 18.34 -4.78
C ASN A 234 -23.10 17.61 -5.57
N ILE A 235 -22.92 16.34 -5.27
CA ILE A 235 -21.93 15.45 -5.89
C ILE A 235 -22.49 14.05 -6.03
N GLU A 236 -21.93 13.26 -6.93
CA GLU A 236 -22.23 11.82 -7.03
C GLU A 236 -21.18 10.97 -6.34
N LYS A 237 -19.94 11.44 -6.30
CA LYS A 237 -18.83 10.72 -5.66
C LYS A 237 -17.89 11.70 -4.96
N SER A 238 -17.39 11.28 -3.79
CA SER A 238 -16.31 11.98 -3.07
C SER A 238 -15.07 11.09 -2.95
N ILE A 239 -13.91 11.65 -3.31
CA ILE A 239 -12.61 10.98 -3.22
C ILE A 239 -11.78 11.71 -2.16
N TRP A 240 -11.35 10.97 -1.13
CA TRP A 240 -10.78 11.53 0.09
C TRP A 240 -9.25 11.44 0.10
N CYS A 241 -8.62 12.60 -0.06
CA CYS A 241 -7.18 12.83 0.01
C CYS A 241 -6.81 13.63 1.28
N THR A 242 -7.52 13.41 2.36
CA THR A 242 -7.32 14.10 3.65
C THR A 242 -6.04 13.62 4.33
N PRO A 243 -5.52 14.38 5.32
CA PRO A 243 -4.36 13.96 6.09
C PRO A 243 -4.55 12.56 6.68
N ALA A 244 -3.46 11.83 6.78
CA ALA A 244 -3.42 10.50 7.34
C ALA A 244 -3.72 10.50 8.83
N THR A 245 -4.43 9.50 9.32
CA THR A 245 -4.61 9.20 10.74
C THR A 245 -3.94 7.87 11.09
N ALA A 246 -3.59 7.70 12.34
CA ALA A 246 -3.04 6.45 12.82
C ALA A 246 -4.12 5.35 12.93
N PRO A 247 -3.78 4.08 12.69
CA PRO A 247 -4.64 2.98 13.08
C PRO A 247 -4.80 2.94 14.61
N LYS A 248 -5.96 2.56 15.11
CA LYS A 248 -6.23 2.58 16.57
C LYS A 248 -5.60 1.41 17.33
N TRP A 249 -5.37 0.29 16.66
CA TRP A 249 -4.93 -0.94 17.33
C TRP A 249 -3.57 -0.84 18.07
N PRO A 250 -2.55 -0.04 17.64
CA PRO A 250 -1.31 0.07 18.40
C PRO A 250 -1.51 0.72 19.78
N THR A 251 -2.32 1.77 19.83
CA THR A 251 -2.67 2.44 21.10
C THR A 251 -3.47 1.49 22.02
N LEU A 252 -4.44 0.76 21.44
CA LEU A 252 -5.24 -0.24 22.18
C LEU A 252 -4.39 -1.39 22.71
N ALA A 253 -3.30 -1.73 22.04
CA ALA A 253 -2.34 -2.74 22.45
C ALA A 253 -1.37 -2.26 23.57
N GLY A 254 -1.37 -0.97 23.89
CA GLY A 254 -0.50 -0.39 24.92
C GLY A 254 0.87 0.07 24.43
N LEU A 255 1.06 0.23 23.12
CA LEU A 255 2.24 0.90 22.57
C LEU A 255 2.15 2.41 22.80
N ASP A 256 3.28 3.03 23.16
CA ASP A 256 3.37 4.49 23.20
C ASP A 256 3.10 5.06 21.80
N THR A 257 2.28 6.11 21.76
CA THR A 257 1.94 6.83 20.54
C THR A 257 2.10 8.33 20.72
N ASP A 258 2.28 9.06 19.63
CA ASP A 258 2.18 10.52 19.66
C ASP A 258 0.72 10.97 19.84
N GLU A 259 0.49 12.29 19.95
CA GLU A 259 -0.83 12.90 20.14
C GLU A 259 -1.81 12.56 18.99
N SER A 260 -1.29 12.20 17.83
CA SER A 260 -2.07 11.77 16.64
C SER A 260 -2.29 10.26 16.58
N GLY A 261 -1.79 9.48 17.56
CA GLY A 261 -1.93 8.04 17.66
C GLY A 261 -0.90 7.23 16.86
N PHE A 262 0.10 7.85 16.25
CA PHE A 262 1.18 7.13 15.56
C PHE A 262 2.19 6.56 16.56
N ILE A 263 2.67 5.35 16.30
CA ILE A 263 3.62 4.65 17.19
C ILE A 263 4.85 5.53 17.42
N ALA A 264 5.12 5.85 18.69
CA ALA A 264 6.29 6.61 19.10
C ALA A 264 7.54 5.73 19.02
N VAL A 265 8.54 6.16 18.22
CA VAL A 265 9.80 5.44 18.08
C VAL A 265 10.99 6.35 18.38
N ASN A 266 12.06 5.74 18.90
CA ASN A 266 13.34 6.39 19.13
C ASN A 266 14.15 6.54 17.83
N GLU A 267 15.38 7.01 17.94
CA GLU A 267 16.31 7.19 16.82
C GLU A 267 16.71 5.87 16.12
N PHE A 268 16.42 4.72 16.70
CA PHE A 268 16.70 3.40 16.12
C PHE A 268 15.49 2.78 15.45
N LEU A 269 14.36 3.49 15.37
CA LEU A 269 13.03 2.99 14.93
C LEU A 269 12.45 1.93 15.87
N GLN A 270 12.90 1.87 17.10
CA GLN A 270 12.40 1.00 18.14
C GLN A 270 11.35 1.73 18.96
N SER A 271 10.27 1.07 19.34
CA SER A 271 9.22 1.64 20.18
C SER A 271 9.82 2.22 21.47
N THR A 272 9.32 3.37 21.90
CA THR A 272 9.75 4.02 23.15
C THR A 272 9.34 3.22 24.38
N SER A 273 8.26 2.45 24.29
CA SER A 273 7.75 1.63 25.41
C SER A 273 8.21 0.18 25.37
N HIS A 274 8.50 -0.41 24.19
CA HIS A 274 8.78 -1.84 24.05
C HIS A 274 9.98 -2.12 23.13
N LYS A 275 11.09 -2.58 23.71
CA LYS A 275 12.35 -2.84 22.98
C LYS A 275 12.29 -3.94 21.93
N ASP A 276 11.28 -4.80 21.97
CA ASP A 276 11.09 -5.88 20.99
C ASP A 276 10.23 -5.46 19.80
N VAL A 277 9.71 -4.22 19.83
CA VAL A 277 8.84 -3.66 18.81
C VAL A 277 9.56 -2.55 18.04
N PHE A 278 9.59 -2.67 16.71
CA PHE A 278 10.07 -1.67 15.78
C PHE A 278 8.89 -1.15 14.94
N ALA A 279 8.95 0.10 14.52
CA ALA A 279 7.96 0.62 13.59
C ALA A 279 8.56 1.64 12.62
N CYS A 280 8.04 1.68 11.39
CA CYS A 280 8.54 2.59 10.35
C CYS A 280 7.44 2.96 9.34
N GLY A 281 7.73 3.95 8.50
CA GLY A 281 6.77 4.49 7.53
C GLY A 281 5.67 5.31 8.21
N ASP A 282 4.51 5.42 7.54
CA ASP A 282 3.46 6.34 7.99
C ASP A 282 2.83 5.98 9.34
N VAL A 283 2.96 4.73 9.81
CA VAL A 283 2.42 4.28 11.09
C VAL A 283 3.23 4.79 12.30
N ALA A 284 4.49 5.20 12.09
CA ALA A 284 5.42 5.57 13.15
C ALA A 284 5.79 7.05 13.14
N THR A 285 6.10 7.60 14.30
CA THR A 285 6.68 8.94 14.49
C THR A 285 7.96 8.86 15.31
N MET A 286 9.08 9.34 14.74
CA MET A 286 10.32 9.51 15.49
C MET A 286 10.16 10.70 16.44
N VAL A 287 10.17 10.43 17.75
CA VAL A 287 9.89 11.45 18.78
C VAL A 287 10.87 12.61 18.73
N GLN A 288 12.17 12.32 18.57
CA GLN A 288 13.22 13.34 18.56
C GLN A 288 13.34 14.11 17.25
N SER A 289 12.79 13.59 16.16
CA SER A 289 12.92 14.17 14.81
C SER A 289 11.69 13.86 13.95
N PRO A 290 10.51 14.39 14.30
CA PRO A 290 9.28 14.13 13.54
C PRO A 290 9.42 14.51 12.07
N ARG A 291 8.87 13.70 11.18
CA ARG A 291 8.86 13.91 9.72
C ARG A 291 7.44 13.83 9.17
N PRO A 292 7.14 14.55 8.09
CA PRO A 292 5.88 14.37 7.39
C PRO A 292 5.66 12.93 6.96
N LYS A 293 4.40 12.48 6.94
CA LYS A 293 4.01 11.13 6.49
C LYS A 293 4.10 11.05 4.96
N ALA A 294 5.31 10.81 4.45
CA ALA A 294 5.60 10.76 3.02
C ALA A 294 6.50 9.55 2.69
N GLY A 295 6.23 8.91 1.55
CA GLY A 295 6.93 7.69 1.12
C GLY A 295 8.45 7.80 1.07
N VAL A 296 9.00 8.98 0.79
CA VAL A 296 10.45 9.20 0.76
C VAL A 296 11.12 8.90 2.11
N PHE A 297 10.48 9.23 3.22
CA PHE A 297 11.02 8.93 4.55
C PHE A 297 10.92 7.44 4.88
N ALA A 298 9.82 6.80 4.48
CA ALA A 298 9.66 5.35 4.61
C ALA A 298 10.76 4.59 3.84
N VAL A 299 11.03 4.97 2.60
CA VAL A 299 12.07 4.37 1.76
C VAL A 299 13.46 4.59 2.37
N ARG A 300 13.77 5.80 2.85
CA ARG A 300 15.08 6.14 3.41
C ARG A 300 15.33 5.57 4.81
N ALA A 301 14.27 5.25 5.55
CA ALA A 301 14.38 4.58 6.83
C ALA A 301 14.75 3.09 6.72
N ALA A 302 14.42 2.44 5.60
CA ALA A 302 14.59 1.00 5.43
C ALA A 302 16.04 0.48 5.62
N PRO A 303 17.11 1.12 5.12
CA PRO A 303 18.47 0.68 5.37
C PRO A 303 18.86 0.71 6.86
N PHE A 304 18.41 1.74 7.59
CA PHE A 304 18.63 1.86 9.03
C PHE A 304 17.86 0.79 9.80
N LEU A 305 16.57 0.62 9.45
CA LEU A 305 15.75 -0.43 10.04
C LEU A 305 16.39 -1.82 9.84
N THR A 306 16.88 -2.12 8.63
CA THR A 306 17.56 -3.39 8.35
C THR A 306 18.79 -3.60 9.24
N LYS A 307 19.61 -2.56 9.43
CA LYS A 307 20.78 -2.64 10.32
C LYS A 307 20.37 -2.86 11.77
N ASN A 308 19.35 -2.12 12.24
CA ASN A 308 18.90 -2.16 13.61
C ASN A 308 18.18 -3.48 13.95
N LEU A 309 17.41 -4.05 13.02
CA LEU A 309 16.84 -5.38 13.17
C LEU A 309 17.92 -6.47 13.28
N ARG A 310 19.01 -6.38 12.48
CA ARG A 310 20.16 -7.29 12.64
C ARG A 310 20.82 -7.12 14.01
N ALA A 311 21.07 -5.87 14.40
CA ALA A 311 21.68 -5.54 15.70
C ALA A 311 20.85 -6.09 16.87
N ALA A 312 19.54 -6.13 16.76
CA ALA A 312 18.63 -6.61 17.79
C ALA A 312 18.79 -8.11 18.11
N PHE A 313 19.41 -8.89 17.23
CA PHE A 313 19.68 -10.33 17.44
C PHE A 313 21.16 -10.64 17.71
N SER A 314 22.09 -9.81 17.24
CA SER A 314 23.53 -10.14 17.27
C SER A 314 24.36 -9.26 18.19
N GLN A 315 23.75 -8.41 18.98
CA GLN A 315 24.36 -7.47 19.94
C GLN A 315 25.36 -6.41 19.40
N PRO A 316 25.50 -6.10 18.12
CA PRO A 316 26.21 -4.90 17.73
C PRO A 316 25.40 -3.64 18.09
N VAL A 317 26.08 -2.52 18.16
CA VAL A 317 25.46 -1.22 18.46
C VAL A 317 24.46 -0.84 17.36
N MET A 318 23.25 -0.46 17.73
CA MET A 318 22.25 0.07 16.79
C MET A 318 22.73 1.37 16.15
N THR A 319 22.30 1.62 14.91
CA THR A 319 22.67 2.81 14.13
C THR A 319 21.54 3.84 14.21
N PRO A 320 21.80 5.07 14.69
CA PRO A 320 20.79 6.12 14.70
C PRO A 320 20.34 6.46 13.27
N VAL A 321 19.06 6.69 13.12
CA VAL A 321 18.45 7.07 11.84
C VAL A 321 18.66 8.55 11.59
N SER A 322 19.37 8.87 10.52
CA SER A 322 19.52 10.23 10.03
C SER A 322 18.73 10.42 8.75
N LEU A 323 17.59 11.08 8.86
CA LEU A 323 16.76 11.44 7.71
C LEU A 323 16.93 12.90 7.37
N GLN A 324 17.02 13.19 6.08
CA GLN A 324 17.11 14.56 5.57
C GLN A 324 15.89 15.39 5.96
N THR A 325 16.06 16.70 6.06
CA THR A 325 14.97 17.67 6.27
C THR A 325 14.32 18.07 4.95
N ASP A 326 15.12 18.26 3.92
CA ASP A 326 14.66 18.66 2.58
C ASP A 326 14.58 17.46 1.63
N PHE A 327 13.52 17.38 0.88
CA PHE A 327 13.34 16.36 -0.13
C PHE A 327 12.80 16.95 -1.44
N LEU A 328 13.11 16.27 -2.53
CA LEU A 328 12.52 16.58 -3.82
C LEU A 328 11.05 16.14 -3.82
N SER A 329 10.14 17.09 -3.98
CA SER A 329 8.72 16.83 -4.18
C SER A 329 8.39 17.03 -5.66
N LEU A 330 7.83 16.01 -6.30
CA LEU A 330 7.41 16.03 -7.70
C LEU A 330 5.92 15.74 -7.75
N ILE A 331 5.13 16.65 -8.32
CA ILE A 331 3.67 16.60 -8.39
C ILE A 331 3.26 16.50 -9.86
N SER A 332 2.58 15.42 -10.23
CA SER A 332 2.03 15.21 -11.57
C SER A 332 0.84 16.11 -11.83
N LEU A 333 0.74 16.65 -13.05
CA LEU A 333 -0.32 17.56 -13.48
C LEU A 333 -1.33 16.87 -14.43
N GLY A 334 -1.61 15.60 -14.23
CA GLY A 334 -2.57 14.80 -14.99
C GLY A 334 -1.96 14.16 -16.23
N GLY A 335 -1.58 14.96 -17.24
CA GLY A 335 -0.84 14.49 -18.41
C GLY A 335 0.65 14.24 -18.10
N LYS A 336 1.44 13.99 -19.14
CA LYS A 336 2.91 13.82 -19.02
C LYS A 336 3.61 15.15 -18.73
N ASN A 337 3.19 15.83 -17.68
CA ASN A 337 3.74 17.09 -17.19
C ASN A 337 3.73 17.09 -15.65
N ALA A 338 4.73 17.71 -15.04
CA ALA A 338 4.86 17.77 -13.59
C ALA A 338 5.46 19.11 -13.15
N VAL A 339 5.23 19.44 -11.87
CA VAL A 339 5.97 20.48 -11.16
C VAL A 339 6.80 19.85 -10.06
N GLY A 340 7.94 20.41 -9.78
CA GLY A 340 8.84 19.94 -8.74
C GLY A 340 9.31 21.07 -7.84
N GLN A 341 9.65 20.70 -6.58
CA GLN A 341 10.27 21.59 -5.62
C GLN A 341 11.36 20.88 -4.84
N ARG A 342 12.48 21.58 -4.63
CA ARG A 342 13.49 21.22 -3.63
C ARG A 342 14.04 22.50 -3.01
N GLY A 343 13.82 22.68 -1.71
CA GLY A 343 14.12 23.95 -1.04
C GLY A 343 13.38 25.12 -1.73
N TRP A 344 14.13 26.13 -2.15
CA TRP A 344 13.62 27.31 -2.86
C TRP A 344 13.49 27.13 -4.38
N LEU A 345 14.05 26.06 -4.94
CA LEU A 345 14.05 25.81 -6.38
C LEU A 345 12.72 25.18 -6.81
N SER A 346 12.08 25.75 -7.83
CA SER A 346 10.88 25.19 -8.47
C SER A 346 11.14 24.84 -9.92
N LEU A 347 10.63 23.68 -10.35
CA LEU A 347 10.82 23.10 -11.69
C LEU A 347 9.45 22.81 -12.30
N LYS A 348 9.34 22.88 -13.64
CA LYS A 348 8.12 22.54 -14.37
C LYS A 348 8.45 21.97 -15.74
N GLY A 349 7.62 21.08 -16.23
CA GLY A 349 7.65 20.63 -17.62
C GLY A 349 7.52 19.13 -17.78
N GLU A 350 7.51 18.68 -19.03
CA GLU A 350 7.47 17.28 -19.38
C GLU A 350 8.74 16.53 -18.92
N TRP A 351 9.90 17.19 -19.01
CA TRP A 351 11.17 16.64 -18.51
C TRP A 351 11.13 16.34 -17.01
N VAL A 352 10.39 17.15 -16.21
CA VAL A 352 10.19 16.91 -14.77
C VAL A 352 9.35 15.66 -14.56
N TRP A 353 8.31 15.46 -15.41
CA TRP A 353 7.51 14.26 -15.37
C TRP A 353 8.34 13.03 -15.77
N ARG A 354 9.14 13.11 -16.84
CA ARG A 354 10.04 12.02 -17.26
C ARG A 354 11.05 11.69 -16.17
N TRP A 355 11.56 12.70 -15.46
CA TRP A 355 12.46 12.48 -14.33
C TRP A 355 11.75 11.76 -13.18
N LYS A 356 10.53 12.19 -12.82
CA LYS A 356 9.68 11.49 -11.85
C LYS A 356 9.47 10.03 -12.27
N ASP A 357 9.04 9.79 -13.49
CA ASP A 357 8.83 8.46 -14.05
C ASP A 357 10.07 7.57 -13.93
N GLN A 358 11.26 8.10 -14.29
CA GLN A 358 12.51 7.35 -14.14
C GLN A 358 12.82 6.96 -12.68
N ILE A 359 12.52 7.85 -11.72
CA ILE A 359 12.70 7.55 -10.29
C ILE A 359 11.77 6.42 -9.88
N ASP A 360 10.51 6.52 -10.26
CA ASP A 360 9.47 5.54 -9.91
C ASP A 360 9.74 4.17 -10.56
N GLN A 361 10.09 4.15 -11.85
CA GLN A 361 10.46 2.93 -12.57
C GLN A 361 11.70 2.26 -11.99
N LYS A 362 12.74 3.03 -11.61
CA LYS A 362 13.93 2.50 -10.93
C LYS A 362 13.57 1.87 -9.58
N PHE A 363 12.66 2.48 -8.83
CA PHE A 363 12.19 1.93 -7.56
C PHE A 363 11.46 0.59 -7.79
N MET A 364 10.52 0.54 -8.74
CA MET A 364 9.78 -0.69 -9.04
C MET A 364 10.68 -1.81 -9.59
N ALA A 365 11.70 -1.47 -10.36
CA ALA A 365 12.67 -2.43 -10.88
C ALA A 365 13.43 -3.18 -9.76
N LEU A 366 13.56 -2.61 -8.57
CA LEU A 366 14.16 -3.30 -7.41
C LEU A 366 13.40 -4.55 -7.01
N PHE A 367 12.08 -4.60 -7.28
CA PHE A 367 11.18 -5.67 -6.86
C PHE A 367 10.71 -6.57 -8.00
N SER A 368 11.14 -6.29 -9.22
CA SER A 368 10.81 -7.08 -10.41
C SER A 368 12.07 -7.63 -11.08
N LYS A 369 12.78 -6.79 -11.84
CA LYS A 369 13.95 -7.18 -12.64
C LYS A 369 15.21 -7.41 -11.80
N ASN A 370 15.35 -6.69 -10.68
CA ASN A 370 16.56 -6.68 -9.84
C ASN A 370 16.33 -7.36 -8.47
N LEU A 371 15.37 -8.29 -8.38
CA LEU A 371 15.28 -9.14 -7.20
C LEU A 371 16.54 -9.99 -7.09
N PRO A 372 17.10 -10.17 -5.88
CA PRO A 372 18.19 -11.12 -5.67
C PRO A 372 17.76 -12.50 -6.17
N ALA A 373 18.65 -13.17 -6.91
CA ALA A 373 18.42 -14.57 -7.27
C ALA A 373 18.28 -15.38 -5.97
N MET A 374 17.32 -16.27 -5.93
CA MET A 374 17.28 -17.27 -4.85
C MET A 374 18.64 -17.97 -4.81
N PRO A 375 19.28 -18.11 -3.64
CA PRO A 375 20.41 -18.99 -3.53
C PRO A 375 19.93 -20.34 -4.08
N THR A 376 20.59 -20.80 -5.13
CA THR A 376 20.46 -22.19 -5.57
C THR A 376 20.95 -23.00 -4.38
N MET A 377 20.03 -23.50 -3.56
CA MET A 377 20.40 -24.58 -2.68
C MET A 377 20.78 -25.75 -3.61
N ASP A 378 22.04 -26.13 -3.60
CA ASP A 378 22.45 -27.45 -4.05
C ASP A 378 21.80 -28.46 -3.08
N HIS A 379 20.51 -28.61 -3.21
CA HIS A 379 19.83 -29.76 -2.65
C HIS A 379 20.10 -30.89 -3.62
N GLU A 380 20.81 -31.89 -3.16
CA GLU A 380 20.53 -33.24 -3.63
C GLU A 380 19.01 -33.34 -3.78
N PRO A 381 18.51 -33.91 -4.88
CA PRO A 381 17.06 -34.00 -5.08
C PRO A 381 16.47 -34.60 -3.81
N MET A 382 15.74 -33.77 -3.05
CA MET A 382 15.09 -34.27 -1.84
C MET A 382 14.21 -35.41 -2.28
N HIS A 383 14.54 -36.60 -1.82
CA HIS A 383 13.63 -37.72 -1.83
C HIS A 383 12.47 -37.37 -0.90
N CYS A 384 11.65 -36.46 -1.36
CA CYS A 384 10.50 -36.03 -0.63
C CYS A 384 9.49 -37.15 -0.58
N ALA A 385 9.33 -37.68 0.56
CA ALA A 385 8.33 -38.69 0.83
C ALA A 385 6.96 -38.08 1.00
N GLY A 386 6.33 -37.50 0.05
CA GLY A 386 5.01 -37.04 0.45
C GLY A 386 4.09 -36.31 -0.49
N CYS A 387 4.52 -36.00 -1.69
CA CYS A 387 3.58 -35.41 -2.64
C CYS A 387 3.41 -36.33 -3.83
N GLY A 388 2.18 -36.53 -4.29
CA GLY A 388 1.82 -37.28 -5.49
C GLY A 388 2.54 -36.81 -6.78
N SER A 389 3.22 -35.68 -6.72
CA SER A 389 4.10 -35.12 -7.75
C SER A 389 5.25 -36.06 -8.19
N LYS A 390 5.31 -37.28 -7.67
CA LYS A 390 6.40 -38.25 -7.95
C LYS A 390 5.94 -39.50 -8.65
N ILE A 391 4.68 -39.67 -8.75
CA ILE A 391 4.12 -40.63 -9.67
C ILE A 391 4.13 -39.94 -11.02
N GLY A 392 4.89 -40.48 -11.98
CA GLY A 392 4.89 -39.94 -13.33
C GLY A 392 3.43 -39.87 -13.85
N PRO A 393 3.09 -38.86 -14.65
CA PRO A 393 1.71 -38.67 -15.12
C PRO A 393 1.15 -39.90 -15.83
N GLU A 394 1.95 -40.69 -16.50
CA GLU A 394 1.54 -41.94 -17.14
C GLU A 394 1.11 -43.01 -16.10
N LEU A 395 1.93 -43.22 -15.06
CA LEU A 395 1.61 -44.18 -13.99
C LEU A 395 0.41 -43.76 -13.17
N LEU A 396 0.26 -42.43 -12.89
CA LEU A 396 -0.91 -41.88 -12.21
C LEU A 396 -2.16 -42.11 -13.04
N SER A 397 -2.12 -41.81 -14.35
CA SER A 397 -3.23 -42.00 -15.29
C SER A 397 -3.67 -43.46 -15.34
N ASP A 398 -2.71 -44.40 -15.42
CA ASP A 398 -3.01 -45.83 -15.48
C ASP A 398 -3.61 -46.35 -14.16
N THR A 399 -3.07 -45.89 -13.02
CA THR A 399 -3.63 -46.22 -11.69
C THR A 399 -5.04 -45.67 -11.52
N LEU A 400 -5.32 -44.44 -12.01
CA LEU A 400 -6.64 -43.82 -11.92
C LEU A 400 -7.69 -44.54 -12.79
N LYS A 401 -7.28 -45.14 -13.93
CA LYS A 401 -8.17 -45.95 -14.78
C LYS A 401 -8.61 -47.27 -14.11
N GLU A 402 -7.80 -47.80 -13.21
CA GLU A 402 -8.10 -49.03 -12.46
C GLU A 402 -8.99 -48.78 -11.23
N LEU A 403 -9.11 -47.53 -10.78
CA LEU A 403 -10.00 -47.18 -9.67
C LEU A 403 -11.44 -47.10 -10.14
N SER A 404 -12.32 -47.87 -9.47
CA SER A 404 -13.77 -47.74 -9.65
C SER A 404 -14.24 -46.38 -9.15
N VAL A 405 -14.56 -45.50 -10.09
CA VAL A 405 -15.06 -44.16 -9.78
C VAL A 405 -16.50 -44.24 -9.37
N PHE A 406 -16.83 -43.85 -8.15
CA PHE A 406 -18.21 -43.58 -7.77
C PHE A 406 -18.61 -42.24 -8.39
N PRO A 407 -19.68 -42.20 -9.21
CA PRO A 407 -20.13 -40.92 -9.78
C PRO A 407 -20.52 -40.00 -8.63
N ASN A 408 -19.86 -38.85 -8.59
CA ASN A 408 -20.15 -37.81 -7.61
C ASN A 408 -20.77 -36.64 -8.37
N GLU A 409 -22.06 -36.42 -8.17
CA GLU A 409 -22.84 -35.38 -8.84
C GLU A 409 -22.36 -33.93 -8.53
N HIS A 410 -21.37 -33.77 -7.64
CA HIS A 410 -20.88 -32.48 -7.20
C HIS A 410 -19.54 -32.06 -7.81
N PHE A 411 -18.94 -32.92 -8.65
CA PHE A 411 -17.65 -32.62 -9.27
C PHE A 411 -17.70 -32.79 -10.78
N ASP A 412 -17.09 -31.85 -11.49
CA ASP A 412 -17.13 -31.71 -12.96
C ASP A 412 -15.95 -32.38 -13.67
N THR A 413 -14.99 -32.95 -12.91
CA THR A 413 -13.83 -33.65 -13.46
C THR A 413 -13.84 -35.13 -13.07
N ASP A 414 -13.49 -35.98 -14.00
CA ASP A 414 -13.26 -37.39 -13.73
C ASP A 414 -11.80 -37.67 -13.36
N LEU A 415 -11.58 -38.73 -12.60
CA LEU A 415 -10.24 -39.10 -12.14
C LEU A 415 -9.28 -39.54 -13.26
N THR A 416 -9.77 -39.69 -14.48
CA THR A 416 -8.96 -40.13 -15.63
C THR A 416 -8.11 -39.00 -16.21
N GLN A 417 -8.36 -37.75 -15.83
CA GLN A 417 -7.63 -36.58 -16.33
C GLN A 417 -6.38 -36.20 -15.50
N ALA A 418 -6.06 -36.94 -14.47
CA ALA A 418 -4.85 -36.76 -13.65
C ALA A 418 -4.65 -35.30 -13.14
N GLU A 419 -5.72 -34.60 -12.79
CA GLU A 419 -5.66 -33.28 -12.20
C GLU A 419 -5.38 -33.32 -10.70
N ASP A 420 -4.67 -32.33 -10.19
CA ASP A 420 -4.27 -32.26 -8.77
C ASP A 420 -5.46 -32.09 -7.81
N ALA A 421 -6.57 -31.56 -8.30
CA ALA A 421 -7.82 -31.45 -7.54
C ALA A 421 -9.04 -31.36 -8.49
N PRO A 422 -10.12 -32.07 -8.20
CA PRO A 422 -11.37 -31.90 -8.95
C PRO A 422 -11.99 -30.53 -8.65
N VAL A 423 -12.55 -29.92 -9.66
CA VAL A 423 -13.28 -28.65 -9.51
C VAL A 423 -14.72 -28.98 -9.08
N ALA A 424 -15.21 -28.32 -8.05
CA ALA A 424 -16.60 -28.46 -7.63
C ALA A 424 -17.55 -28.01 -8.76
N ALA A 425 -18.54 -28.81 -9.08
CA ALA A 425 -19.54 -28.45 -10.08
C ALA A 425 -20.31 -27.20 -9.66
N VAL A 426 -20.51 -26.31 -10.61
CA VAL A 426 -21.32 -25.10 -10.40
C VAL A 426 -22.80 -25.52 -10.35
N ILE A 427 -23.34 -25.56 -9.16
CA ILE A 427 -24.77 -25.76 -8.95
C ILE A 427 -25.43 -24.39 -8.86
N ASN A 428 -26.35 -24.08 -9.73
CA ASN A 428 -27.16 -22.85 -9.73
C ASN A 428 -26.36 -21.53 -9.90
N ASN A 429 -25.38 -21.48 -10.80
CA ASN A 429 -24.58 -20.27 -11.04
C ASN A 429 -23.85 -19.68 -9.82
N THR A 430 -23.63 -20.46 -8.77
CA THR A 430 -22.82 -20.05 -7.61
C THR A 430 -21.66 -21.03 -7.48
N SER A 431 -20.44 -20.53 -7.73
CA SER A 431 -19.21 -21.26 -7.38
C SER A 431 -19.01 -21.23 -5.87
N LEU A 432 -18.67 -22.36 -5.30
CA LEU A 432 -18.16 -22.46 -3.93
C LEU A 432 -16.69 -22.07 -3.85
#